data_cd4fa5bf3c229fe12599034f58464a21
#
_entry.id   cd4fa5bf3c229fe12599034f58464a21
#
_cell.length_a   1.000
_cell.length_b   1.000
_cell.length_c   1.000
_cell.angle_alpha   90.00
_cell.angle_beta   90.00
_cell.angle_gamma   90.00
#
_symmetry.space_group_name_H-M   'P 1'
#
loop_
_entity.id
_entity.type
_entity.pdbx_description
1 polymer ?
#
loop_
_entity_poly.entity_id
_entity_poly.type
_entity_poly.pdbx_seq_one_letter_code
_entity_poly.pdbx_strand_id
1 'polypeptide(L)'
;MAAPTTFDSDPLLAARERAGARVFELSNDLLGSANRDGYFTALNPAWERTLGFSPETLMGQPFIEFVHPGDRAATVAEMARLAAEGVGLPNFENRYAIKDGGWCWLSWQTEVCDEGCYFVAHDVTARVEADQRRLLNASIVEGVDDAIMTKTTDGVVTSWNRASEELYGFTAAEAIGKPVVELIVPAELSGEPMRIVERLLAGDGVRQYTTQRHSKDGALKTVSLTASLLRDAEHNIAGVAVISRDISELDHDQDPQVRAQLDMLAWVGRIRDAIDQDRIVFYAQPIISLNGDHKAHELLCRMVDTEGAIVPPGRFLPAAENYGLIAELDLLAIEEAARQIARGHRVNINLSTASVGRRHIVDIIGDRLRAAKADPSMLTIEITETALLKDVAAAQHFAAAASALGCRISLDDFGTGFGGFTYLKRMSIDQLKIDIEFVRDLPSSRESQQVVKAVASLARGLDLETVAEGVEDDRTCALLYDWGVTHVQGYFFAKPVPIAEALGDPRSDVEDDGRTE
;
A
#
# COMPACT_ATOMS: atom_id res chain seq x y z
N MET A 1 -66.27 6.22 45.94
CA MET A 1 -65.52 6.38 44.65
C MET A 1 -64.16 6.97 45.03
N ALA A 2 -63.13 6.12 45.11
CA ALA A 2 -61.77 6.54 45.31
C ALA A 2 -61.05 6.58 43.95
N ALA A 3 -60.42 7.69 43.63
CA ALA A 3 -59.65 7.87 42.41
C ALA A 3 -58.36 7.02 42.45
N PRO A 4 -57.88 6.51 41.31
CA PRO A 4 -56.63 5.77 41.28
C PRO A 4 -55.47 6.75 41.47
N THR A 5 -54.60 6.48 42.45
CA THR A 5 -53.30 7.10 42.69
C THR A 5 -52.38 6.76 41.51
N THR A 6 -52.05 7.76 40.67
CA THR A 6 -50.96 7.71 39.73
C THR A 6 -49.65 7.48 40.50
N PHE A 7 -48.97 6.35 40.22
CA PHE A 7 -47.58 6.13 40.67
C PHE A 7 -46.68 7.16 40.02
N ASP A 8 -46.20 8.08 40.84
CA ASP A 8 -45.16 9.05 40.50
C ASP A 8 -43.86 8.26 40.23
N SER A 9 -43.45 8.19 38.98
CA SER A 9 -42.18 7.54 38.60
C SER A 9 -41.04 8.31 39.27
N ASP A 10 -40.24 7.62 40.07
CA ASP A 10 -39.08 8.14 40.80
C ASP A 10 -38.19 9.01 39.87
N PRO A 11 -38.03 10.32 40.16
CA PRO A 11 -37.25 11.25 39.30
C PRO A 11 -35.79 10.80 39.15
N LEU A 12 -35.24 10.06 40.10
CA LEU A 12 -33.89 9.46 40.05
C LEU A 12 -33.81 8.28 39.08
N LEU A 13 -34.84 7.44 39.00
CA LEU A 13 -34.93 6.35 38.04
C LEU A 13 -35.01 6.90 36.64
N ALA A 14 -35.86 7.85 36.40
CA ALA A 14 -35.99 8.52 35.09
C ALA A 14 -34.72 9.30 34.66
N ALA A 15 -33.95 9.83 35.61
CA ALA A 15 -32.66 10.45 35.34
C ALA A 15 -31.59 9.43 34.97
N ARG A 16 -31.56 8.26 35.66
CA ARG A 16 -30.67 7.14 35.34
C ARG A 16 -30.96 6.52 33.99
N GLU A 17 -32.23 6.32 33.64
CA GLU A 17 -32.65 5.82 32.33
C GLU A 17 -32.22 6.75 31.20
N ARG A 18 -32.46 8.08 31.36
CA ARG A 18 -31.99 9.08 30.38
C ARG A 18 -30.47 9.12 30.23
N ALA A 19 -29.74 9.01 31.34
CA ALA A 19 -28.26 8.94 31.29
C ALA A 19 -27.77 7.68 30.60
N GLY A 20 -28.37 6.53 30.91
CA GLY A 20 -28.07 5.24 30.25
C GLY A 20 -28.34 5.28 28.74
N ALA A 21 -29.52 5.79 28.34
CA ALA A 21 -29.86 5.96 26.93
C ALA A 21 -28.85 6.87 26.19
N ARG A 22 -28.43 7.95 26.84
CA ARG A 22 -27.45 8.87 26.24
C ARG A 22 -26.05 8.28 26.12
N VAL A 23 -25.61 7.46 27.10
CA VAL A 23 -24.36 6.70 27.03
C VAL A 23 -24.42 5.69 25.90
N PHE A 24 -25.52 4.96 25.75
CA PHE A 24 -25.75 4.01 24.66
C PHE A 24 -25.64 4.67 23.30
N GLU A 25 -26.26 5.83 23.10
CA GLU A 25 -26.24 6.58 21.83
C GLU A 25 -24.86 7.18 21.50
N LEU A 26 -24.12 7.65 22.51
CA LEU A 26 -22.87 8.38 22.29
C LEU A 26 -21.63 7.50 22.30
N SER A 27 -21.74 6.23 22.72
CA SER A 27 -20.60 5.32 22.75
C SER A 27 -20.03 5.08 21.36
N ASN A 28 -18.71 5.02 21.29
CA ASN A 28 -18.00 4.54 20.11
C ASN A 28 -17.89 3.02 20.08
N ASP A 29 -18.05 2.35 21.21
CA ASP A 29 -18.10 0.90 21.28
C ASP A 29 -19.45 0.39 20.77
N LEU A 30 -19.44 -0.80 20.17
CA LEU A 30 -20.65 -1.44 19.66
C LEU A 30 -21.42 -2.05 20.83
N LEU A 31 -22.46 -1.34 21.29
CA LEU A 31 -23.31 -1.77 22.39
C LEU A 31 -24.59 -2.40 21.84
N GLY A 32 -25.08 -3.44 22.51
CA GLY A 32 -26.34 -4.04 22.13
C GLY A 32 -26.82 -5.17 23.03
N SER A 33 -27.93 -5.75 22.61
CA SER A 33 -28.50 -6.95 23.21
C SER A 33 -28.94 -7.94 22.14
N ALA A 34 -28.98 -9.22 22.48
CA ALA A 34 -29.48 -10.28 21.60
C ALA A 34 -30.38 -11.24 22.39
N ASN A 35 -31.36 -11.82 21.71
CA ASN A 35 -32.24 -12.82 22.28
C ASN A 35 -31.61 -14.24 22.17
N ARG A 36 -32.28 -15.23 22.76
CA ARG A 36 -31.82 -16.64 22.76
C ARG A 36 -31.90 -17.31 21.40
N ASP A 37 -32.65 -16.73 20.46
CA ASP A 37 -32.80 -17.24 19.09
C ASP A 37 -31.68 -16.72 18.16
N GLY A 38 -30.75 -15.91 18.67
CA GLY A 38 -29.59 -15.40 17.92
C GLY A 38 -29.88 -14.15 17.10
N TYR A 39 -30.89 -13.36 17.46
CA TYR A 39 -31.19 -12.07 16.83
C TYR A 39 -30.80 -10.93 17.74
N PHE A 40 -30.25 -9.89 17.17
CA PHE A 40 -30.05 -8.63 17.88
C PHE A 40 -31.40 -8.01 18.24
N THR A 41 -31.53 -7.47 19.44
CA THR A 41 -32.76 -6.83 19.92
C THR A 41 -32.60 -5.35 20.16
N ALA A 42 -31.38 -4.86 20.41
CA ALA A 42 -31.04 -3.46 20.45
C ALA A 42 -29.59 -3.25 20.01
N LEU A 43 -29.34 -2.21 19.23
CA LEU A 43 -28.02 -1.83 18.73
C LEU A 43 -27.86 -0.32 18.81
N ASN A 44 -26.70 0.17 19.26
CA ASN A 44 -26.41 1.58 19.25
C ASN A 44 -25.91 2.05 17.87
N PRO A 45 -25.85 3.38 17.59
CA PRO A 45 -25.41 3.89 16.28
C PRO A 45 -23.98 3.53 15.88
N ALA A 46 -23.13 3.05 16.81
CA ALA A 46 -21.77 2.60 16.49
C ALA A 46 -21.77 1.43 15.50
N TRP A 47 -22.77 0.56 15.55
CA TRP A 47 -22.88 -0.58 14.62
C TRP A 47 -22.97 -0.14 13.16
N GLU A 48 -23.81 0.85 12.87
CA GLU A 48 -23.94 1.37 11.52
C GLU A 48 -22.65 2.08 11.08
N ARG A 49 -22.03 2.87 11.96
CA ARG A 49 -20.77 3.55 11.66
C ARG A 49 -19.62 2.59 11.38
N THR A 50 -19.57 1.44 12.10
CA THR A 50 -18.46 0.48 12.00
C THR A 50 -18.68 -0.55 10.88
N LEU A 51 -19.89 -1.12 10.79
CA LEU A 51 -20.15 -2.20 9.82
C LEU A 51 -20.88 -1.71 8.55
N GLY A 52 -21.44 -0.50 8.55
CA GLY A 52 -22.16 0.10 7.42
C GLY A 52 -23.58 -0.45 7.20
N PHE A 53 -24.02 -1.46 7.95
CA PHE A 53 -25.39 -1.97 7.90
C PHE A 53 -26.30 -1.16 8.82
N SER A 54 -27.53 -0.88 8.37
CA SER A 54 -28.51 -0.27 9.27
C SER A 54 -28.89 -1.23 10.40
N PRO A 55 -29.26 -0.69 11.59
CA PRO A 55 -29.71 -1.51 12.72
C PRO A 55 -30.85 -2.46 12.35
N GLU A 56 -31.80 -2.03 11.49
CA GLU A 56 -32.90 -2.85 11.03
C GLU A 56 -32.43 -4.05 10.22
N THR A 57 -31.38 -3.89 9.39
CA THR A 57 -30.77 -4.98 8.62
C THR A 57 -30.12 -6.00 9.55
N LEU A 58 -29.36 -5.52 10.56
CA LEU A 58 -28.67 -6.37 11.52
C LEU A 58 -29.65 -7.13 12.42
N MET A 59 -30.73 -6.50 12.85
CA MET A 59 -31.76 -7.10 13.69
C MET A 59 -32.73 -8.00 12.90
N GLY A 60 -32.81 -7.83 11.58
CA GLY A 60 -33.71 -8.61 10.71
C GLY A 60 -33.24 -10.01 10.38
N GLN A 61 -32.01 -10.38 10.72
CA GLN A 61 -31.41 -11.68 10.44
C GLN A 61 -30.65 -12.19 11.66
N PRO A 62 -30.45 -13.53 11.81
CA PRO A 62 -29.60 -14.06 12.86
C PRO A 62 -28.18 -13.47 12.76
N PHE A 63 -27.61 -13.05 13.89
CA PHE A 63 -26.28 -12.41 13.90
C PHE A 63 -25.18 -13.32 13.34
N ILE A 64 -25.37 -14.64 13.36
CA ILE A 64 -24.41 -15.62 12.82
C ILE A 64 -24.23 -15.47 11.29
N GLU A 65 -25.20 -14.92 10.58
CA GLU A 65 -25.09 -14.69 9.13
C GLU A 65 -24.09 -13.59 8.80
N PHE A 66 -23.88 -12.67 9.70
CA PHE A 66 -22.87 -11.60 9.57
C PHE A 66 -21.47 -12.07 10.02
N VAL A 67 -21.36 -13.23 10.68
CA VAL A 67 -20.09 -13.80 11.11
C VAL A 67 -19.38 -14.49 9.95
N HIS A 68 -18.06 -14.28 9.85
CA HIS A 68 -17.22 -14.94 8.86
C HIS A 68 -17.41 -16.46 8.89
N PRO A 69 -17.55 -17.14 7.75
CA PRO A 69 -17.82 -18.59 7.72
C PRO A 69 -16.84 -19.43 8.53
N GLY A 70 -15.54 -19.06 8.53
CA GLY A 70 -14.53 -19.77 9.33
C GLY A 70 -14.65 -19.58 10.84
N ASP A 71 -15.39 -18.56 11.31
CA ASP A 71 -15.54 -18.23 12.74
C ASP A 71 -16.90 -18.67 13.29
N ARG A 72 -17.85 -19.07 12.43
CA ARG A 72 -19.22 -19.46 12.82
C ARG A 72 -19.25 -20.59 13.84
N ALA A 73 -18.45 -21.64 13.64
CA ALA A 73 -18.40 -22.77 14.55
C ALA A 73 -17.92 -22.38 15.97
N ALA A 74 -16.86 -21.55 16.04
CA ALA A 74 -16.34 -21.03 17.30
C ALA A 74 -17.36 -20.09 17.97
N THR A 75 -18.05 -19.26 17.21
CA THR A 75 -19.10 -18.36 17.72
C THR A 75 -20.29 -19.14 18.31
N VAL A 76 -20.75 -20.18 17.62
CA VAL A 76 -21.83 -21.06 18.15
C VAL A 76 -21.39 -21.76 19.42
N ALA A 77 -20.16 -22.29 19.46
CA ALA A 77 -19.62 -22.94 20.67
C ALA A 77 -19.54 -21.97 21.85
N GLU A 78 -19.12 -20.72 21.61
CA GLU A 78 -19.08 -19.68 22.64
C GLU A 78 -20.48 -19.31 23.13
N MET A 79 -21.46 -19.21 22.24
CA MET A 79 -22.84 -18.97 22.62
C MET A 79 -23.41 -20.09 23.49
N ALA A 80 -23.13 -21.36 23.13
CA ALA A 80 -23.53 -22.50 23.93
C ALA A 80 -22.89 -22.50 25.32
N ARG A 81 -21.62 -22.14 25.42
CA ARG A 81 -20.89 -22.01 26.68
C ARG A 81 -21.44 -20.86 27.54
N LEU A 82 -21.69 -19.71 26.93
CA LEU A 82 -22.30 -18.55 27.57
C LEU A 82 -23.68 -18.93 28.17
N ALA A 83 -24.49 -19.66 27.43
CA ALA A 83 -25.80 -20.13 27.90
C ALA A 83 -25.71 -21.13 29.08
N ALA A 84 -24.66 -21.95 29.12
CA ALA A 84 -24.45 -22.96 30.17
C ALA A 84 -23.80 -22.38 31.43
N GLU A 85 -22.82 -21.52 31.29
CA GLU A 85 -21.97 -21.01 32.38
C GLU A 85 -22.33 -19.60 32.85
N GLY A 86 -23.13 -18.85 32.06
CA GLY A 86 -23.56 -17.50 32.37
C GLY A 86 -22.49 -16.42 32.16
N VAL A 87 -21.27 -16.79 31.77
CA VAL A 87 -20.13 -15.87 31.58
C VAL A 87 -19.45 -16.18 30.26
N GLY A 88 -19.28 -15.19 29.39
CA GLY A 88 -18.56 -15.27 28.13
C GLY A 88 -17.03 -15.41 28.34
N LEU A 89 -16.32 -15.92 27.32
CA LEU A 89 -14.86 -15.86 27.30
C LEU A 89 -14.41 -14.41 27.32
N PRO A 90 -13.48 -14.04 28.21
CA PRO A 90 -12.92 -12.71 28.17
C PRO A 90 -12.20 -12.54 26.81
N ASN A 91 -12.56 -11.46 26.11
CA ASN A 91 -11.98 -11.11 24.80
C ASN A 91 -12.17 -12.18 23.71
N PHE A 92 -13.35 -12.80 23.63
CA PHE A 92 -13.71 -13.60 22.46
C PHE A 92 -13.68 -12.72 21.21
N GLU A 93 -12.97 -13.16 20.18
CA GLU A 93 -12.81 -12.39 18.95
C GLU A 93 -13.32 -13.18 17.76
N ASN A 94 -14.05 -12.49 16.87
CA ASN A 94 -14.50 -13.04 15.60
C ASN A 94 -14.66 -11.94 14.56
N ARG A 95 -14.80 -12.35 13.30
CA ARG A 95 -14.94 -11.43 12.16
C ARG A 95 -16.41 -11.24 11.80
N TYR A 96 -16.82 -9.99 11.68
CA TYR A 96 -18.13 -9.57 11.18
C TYR A 96 -18.01 -8.95 9.80
N ALA A 97 -19.01 -9.22 8.95
CA ALA A 97 -19.09 -8.63 7.61
C ALA A 97 -19.25 -7.11 7.68
N ILE A 98 -18.60 -6.41 6.76
CA ILE A 98 -18.82 -4.98 6.48
C ILE A 98 -19.64 -4.89 5.19
N LYS A 99 -20.62 -3.98 5.14
CA LYS A 99 -21.58 -3.80 4.03
C LYS A 99 -20.89 -3.65 2.67
N ASP A 100 -19.82 -2.86 2.64
CA ASP A 100 -19.05 -2.55 1.42
C ASP A 100 -18.02 -3.62 1.08
N GLY A 101 -18.10 -4.77 1.75
CA GLY A 101 -17.22 -5.92 1.56
C GLY A 101 -16.07 -5.99 2.57
N GLY A 102 -15.61 -7.20 2.92
CA GLY A 102 -14.56 -7.52 3.88
C GLY A 102 -15.03 -7.75 5.30
N TRP A 103 -14.11 -7.66 6.26
CA TRP A 103 -14.33 -8.18 7.62
C TRP A 103 -13.78 -7.21 8.66
N CYS A 104 -14.55 -6.98 9.72
CA CYS A 104 -14.17 -6.27 10.92
C CYS A 104 -13.94 -7.27 12.05
N TRP A 105 -12.82 -7.20 12.73
CA TRP A 105 -12.55 -7.99 13.94
C TRP A 105 -13.21 -7.33 15.13
N LEU A 106 -14.13 -8.05 15.77
CA LEU A 106 -14.81 -7.60 16.97
C LEU A 106 -14.36 -8.43 18.17
N SER A 107 -13.97 -7.76 19.25
CA SER A 107 -13.67 -8.37 20.56
C SER A 107 -14.84 -8.15 21.50
N TRP A 108 -15.37 -9.22 22.08
CA TRP A 108 -16.64 -9.25 22.78
C TRP A 108 -16.49 -9.37 24.28
N GLN A 109 -17.34 -8.63 24.98
CA GLN A 109 -17.66 -8.82 26.39
C GLN A 109 -19.18 -9.01 26.48
N THR A 110 -19.61 -10.16 27.01
CA THR A 110 -21.01 -10.53 27.00
C THR A 110 -21.46 -10.98 28.39
N GLU A 111 -22.61 -10.50 28.81
CA GLU A 111 -23.26 -10.84 30.07
C GLU A 111 -24.68 -11.39 29.79
N VAL A 112 -25.02 -12.53 30.43
CA VAL A 112 -26.33 -13.17 30.26
C VAL A 112 -27.38 -12.46 31.10
N CYS A 113 -28.58 -12.33 30.54
CA CYS A 113 -29.77 -11.88 31.24
C CYS A 113 -30.96 -12.83 30.99
N ASP A 114 -32.08 -12.62 31.67
CA ASP A 114 -33.27 -13.49 31.60
C ASP A 114 -33.83 -13.60 30.19
N GLU A 115 -33.72 -12.56 29.37
CA GLU A 115 -34.27 -12.47 28.02
C GLU A 115 -33.26 -12.77 26.91
N GLY A 116 -31.95 -12.96 27.26
CA GLY A 116 -30.90 -13.17 26.30
C GLY A 116 -29.53 -12.75 26.82
N CYS A 117 -28.85 -11.81 26.16
CA CYS A 117 -27.58 -11.27 26.64
C CYS A 117 -27.42 -9.79 26.25
N TYR A 118 -26.67 -9.08 27.10
CA TYR A 118 -26.10 -7.77 26.78
C TYR A 118 -24.64 -7.95 26.37
N PHE A 119 -24.18 -7.13 25.45
CA PHE A 119 -22.79 -7.19 24.99
C PHE A 119 -22.23 -5.81 24.68
N VAL A 120 -20.91 -5.76 24.83
CA VAL A 120 -20.05 -4.69 24.31
C VAL A 120 -19.08 -5.33 23.35
N ALA A 121 -18.97 -4.79 22.14
CA ALA A 121 -17.96 -5.20 21.19
C ALA A 121 -17.05 -4.01 20.84
N HIS A 122 -15.76 -4.30 20.75
CA HIS A 122 -14.73 -3.33 20.35
C HIS A 122 -14.19 -3.71 18.98
N ASP A 123 -14.06 -2.75 18.10
CA ASP A 123 -13.32 -2.96 16.85
C ASP A 123 -11.83 -3.07 17.14
N VAL A 124 -11.29 -4.26 16.93
CA VAL A 124 -9.88 -4.59 17.14
C VAL A 124 -9.14 -4.86 15.82
N THR A 125 -9.75 -4.51 14.69
CA THR A 125 -9.20 -4.77 13.35
C THR A 125 -7.80 -4.22 13.20
N ALA A 126 -7.58 -2.95 13.55
CA ALA A 126 -6.26 -2.32 13.45
C ALA A 126 -5.20 -3.03 14.31
N ARG A 127 -5.57 -3.52 15.51
CA ARG A 127 -4.68 -4.28 16.40
C ARG A 127 -4.34 -5.63 15.78
N VAL A 128 -5.35 -6.41 15.36
CA VAL A 128 -5.15 -7.74 14.78
C VAL A 128 -4.32 -7.65 13.49
N GLU A 129 -4.61 -6.68 12.63
CA GLU A 129 -3.82 -6.46 11.41
C GLU A 129 -2.37 -6.06 11.71
N ALA A 130 -2.14 -5.22 12.72
CA ALA A 130 -0.80 -4.86 13.14
C ALA A 130 -0.03 -6.07 13.69
N ASP A 131 -0.68 -6.90 14.51
CA ASP A 131 -0.09 -8.11 15.06
C ASP A 131 0.20 -9.15 13.95
N GLN A 132 -0.74 -9.35 13.02
CA GLN A 132 -0.52 -10.22 11.85
C GLN A 132 0.63 -9.73 10.98
N ARG A 133 0.72 -8.42 10.76
CA ARG A 133 1.81 -7.81 9.98
C ARG A 133 3.16 -7.98 10.68
N ARG A 134 3.20 -7.82 12.01
CA ARG A 134 4.41 -8.08 12.82
C ARG A 134 4.86 -9.54 12.71
N LEU A 135 3.91 -10.48 12.85
CA LEU A 135 4.20 -11.92 12.73
C LEU A 135 4.68 -12.29 11.33
N LEU A 136 4.04 -11.73 10.30
CA LEU A 136 4.46 -11.95 8.91
C LEU A 136 5.87 -11.42 8.66
N ASN A 137 6.15 -10.20 9.10
CA ASN A 137 7.48 -9.60 8.96
C ASN A 137 8.55 -10.42 9.71
N ALA A 138 8.25 -10.88 10.92
CA ALA A 138 9.14 -11.76 11.66
C ALA A 138 9.38 -13.08 10.93
N SER A 139 8.31 -13.71 10.40
CA SER A 139 8.43 -14.95 9.63
C SER A 139 9.23 -14.78 8.34
N ILE A 140 9.11 -13.64 7.67
CA ILE A 140 9.91 -13.32 6.48
C ILE A 140 11.38 -13.24 6.85
N VAL A 141 11.75 -12.51 7.90
CA VAL A 141 13.15 -12.37 8.35
C VAL A 141 13.72 -13.72 8.79
N GLU A 142 12.92 -14.56 9.46
CA GLU A 142 13.34 -15.90 9.87
C GLU A 142 13.46 -16.89 8.70
N GLY A 143 12.69 -16.69 7.63
CA GLY A 143 12.65 -17.55 6.45
C GLY A 143 13.70 -17.23 5.37
N VAL A 144 14.44 -16.13 5.50
CA VAL A 144 15.51 -15.76 4.55
C VAL A 144 16.79 -16.51 4.87
N ASP A 145 17.49 -16.98 3.84
CA ASP A 145 18.76 -17.70 3.96
C ASP A 145 19.96 -16.79 4.26
N ASP A 146 19.80 -15.47 4.14
CA ASP A 146 20.85 -14.51 4.52
C ASP A 146 20.79 -14.22 6.02
N ALA A 147 21.97 -14.10 6.63
CA ALA A 147 22.10 -13.74 8.04
C ALA A 147 21.70 -12.28 8.25
N ILE A 148 20.58 -12.07 8.94
CA ILE A 148 20.05 -10.74 9.26
C ILE A 148 20.17 -10.51 10.76
N MET A 149 20.83 -9.43 11.15
CA MET A 149 20.90 -8.97 12.52
C MET A 149 20.61 -7.48 12.61
N THR A 150 20.10 -7.06 13.76
CA THR A 150 20.05 -5.65 14.12
C THR A 150 20.89 -5.39 15.35
N LYS A 151 21.40 -4.16 15.46
CA LYS A 151 22.19 -3.73 16.61
C LYS A 151 21.93 -2.27 16.92
N THR A 152 22.20 -1.86 18.16
CA THR A 152 22.25 -0.43 18.51
C THR A 152 23.40 0.27 17.78
N THR A 153 23.41 1.61 17.80
CA THR A 153 24.52 2.40 17.27
C THR A 153 25.84 2.12 18.00
N ASP A 154 25.77 1.68 19.26
CA ASP A 154 26.94 1.29 20.05
C ASP A 154 27.39 -0.16 19.78
N GLY A 155 26.70 -0.87 18.88
CA GLY A 155 27.11 -2.20 18.41
C GLY A 155 26.54 -3.37 19.21
N VAL A 156 25.58 -3.16 20.11
CA VAL A 156 24.93 -4.25 20.87
C VAL A 156 23.83 -4.88 20.01
N VAL A 157 23.89 -6.22 19.85
CA VAL A 157 22.93 -6.98 19.04
C VAL A 157 21.53 -6.92 19.66
N THR A 158 20.52 -6.59 18.85
CA THR A 158 19.11 -6.48 19.26
C THR A 158 18.20 -7.51 18.58
N SER A 159 18.61 -8.05 17.42
CA SER A 159 17.94 -9.19 16.78
C SER A 159 18.94 -10.07 16.07
N TRP A 160 18.57 -11.35 15.85
CA TRP A 160 19.43 -12.38 15.28
C TRP A 160 18.54 -13.46 14.67
N ASN A 161 18.46 -13.56 13.34
CA ASN A 161 17.59 -14.51 12.68
C ASN A 161 18.22 -15.92 12.59
N ARG A 162 17.44 -16.90 12.17
CA ARG A 162 17.87 -18.29 12.00
C ARG A 162 19.14 -18.43 11.12
N ALA A 163 19.19 -17.71 10.00
CA ALA A 163 20.36 -17.76 9.11
C ALA A 163 21.62 -17.18 9.78
N SER A 164 21.48 -16.22 10.69
CA SER A 164 22.59 -15.75 11.53
C SER A 164 23.07 -16.81 12.51
N GLU A 165 22.17 -17.62 13.08
CA GLU A 165 22.55 -18.78 13.92
C GLU A 165 23.31 -19.81 13.11
N GLU A 166 22.85 -20.14 11.90
CA GLU A 166 23.49 -21.10 11.00
C GLU A 166 24.85 -20.60 10.50
N LEU A 167 24.96 -19.32 10.14
CA LEU A 167 26.19 -18.73 9.62
C LEU A 167 27.27 -18.61 10.69
N TYR A 168 26.91 -18.10 11.88
CA TYR A 168 27.87 -17.76 12.92
C TYR A 168 27.93 -18.75 14.08
N GLY A 169 26.96 -19.68 14.19
CA GLY A 169 26.94 -20.74 15.21
C GLY A 169 26.51 -20.29 16.61
N PHE A 170 26.11 -19.02 16.80
CA PHE A 170 25.54 -18.51 18.05
C PHE A 170 24.03 -18.52 17.96
N THR A 171 23.35 -19.00 18.98
CA THR A 171 21.89 -18.86 19.07
C THR A 171 21.49 -17.41 19.35
N ALA A 172 20.26 -17.02 18.99
CA ALA A 172 19.73 -15.69 19.29
C ALA A 172 19.82 -15.35 20.79
N ALA A 173 19.55 -16.33 21.65
CA ALA A 173 19.67 -16.17 23.11
C ALA A 173 21.11 -15.88 23.59
N GLU A 174 22.10 -16.37 22.87
CA GLU A 174 23.52 -16.13 23.16
C GLU A 174 24.02 -14.80 22.57
N ALA A 175 23.45 -14.36 21.44
CA ALA A 175 23.91 -13.19 20.69
C ALA A 175 23.24 -11.89 21.15
N ILE A 176 21.94 -11.92 21.38
CA ILE A 176 21.19 -10.71 21.76
C ILE A 176 21.66 -10.15 23.10
N GLY A 177 21.87 -8.85 23.14
CA GLY A 177 22.37 -8.12 24.29
C GLY A 177 23.91 -8.09 24.43
N LYS A 178 24.64 -8.73 23.51
CA LYS A 178 26.11 -8.69 23.49
C LYS A 178 26.64 -7.77 22.39
N PRO A 179 27.84 -7.18 22.59
CA PRO A 179 28.51 -6.42 21.54
C PRO A 179 28.88 -7.33 20.36
N VAL A 180 28.56 -6.93 19.13
CA VAL A 180 28.88 -7.68 17.92
C VAL A 180 30.37 -7.92 17.75
N VAL A 181 31.19 -7.01 18.27
CA VAL A 181 32.66 -7.10 18.25
C VAL A 181 33.17 -8.31 19.04
N GLU A 182 32.53 -8.67 20.13
CA GLU A 182 32.90 -9.81 20.96
C GLU A 182 32.42 -11.16 20.39
N LEU A 183 31.39 -11.12 19.53
CA LEU A 183 30.77 -12.33 18.99
C LEU A 183 31.45 -12.82 17.71
N ILE A 184 31.53 -11.93 16.72
CA ILE A 184 31.84 -12.36 15.34
C ILE A 184 32.93 -11.53 14.65
N VAL A 185 33.45 -10.48 15.28
CA VAL A 185 34.43 -9.60 14.64
C VAL A 185 35.85 -10.01 15.00
N PRO A 186 36.74 -10.28 14.03
CA PRO A 186 38.15 -10.50 14.29
C PRO A 186 38.79 -9.32 15.04
N ALA A 187 39.75 -9.61 15.91
CA ALA A 187 40.40 -8.58 16.74
C ALA A 187 41.02 -7.45 15.90
N GLU A 188 41.59 -7.81 14.73
CA GLU A 188 42.22 -6.90 13.78
C GLU A 188 41.19 -5.95 13.13
N LEU A 189 39.92 -6.33 13.11
CA LEU A 189 38.79 -5.59 12.54
C LEU A 189 37.88 -4.95 13.60
N SER A 190 38.27 -4.97 14.89
CA SER A 190 37.45 -4.50 16.01
C SER A 190 36.91 -3.08 15.87
N GLY A 191 37.62 -2.18 15.19
CA GLY A 191 37.17 -0.82 14.89
C GLY A 191 36.23 -0.69 13.69
N GLU A 192 36.02 -1.74 12.92
CA GLU A 192 35.24 -1.70 11.68
C GLU A 192 33.72 -1.44 11.92
N PRO A 193 33.05 -2.12 12.88
CA PRO A 193 31.62 -1.92 13.12
C PRO A 193 31.26 -0.47 13.47
N MET A 194 32.17 0.24 14.16
CA MET A 194 31.95 1.65 14.51
C MET A 194 32.15 2.56 13.30
N ARG A 195 33.18 2.32 12.48
CA ARG A 195 33.39 3.07 11.22
C ARG A 195 32.21 2.89 10.24
N ILE A 196 31.59 1.71 10.21
CA ILE A 196 30.37 1.46 9.42
C ILE A 196 29.23 2.36 9.94
N VAL A 197 29.03 2.43 11.25
CA VAL A 197 28.01 3.29 11.88
C VAL A 197 28.28 4.78 11.58
N GLU A 198 29.52 5.22 11.73
CA GLU A 198 29.92 6.61 11.43
C GLU A 198 29.64 6.99 9.97
N ARG A 199 29.93 6.10 9.02
CA ARG A 199 29.62 6.31 7.60
C ARG A 199 28.12 6.38 7.33
N LEU A 200 27.34 5.49 7.95
CA LEU A 200 25.89 5.51 7.85
C LEU A 200 25.28 6.81 8.41
N LEU A 201 25.82 7.32 9.54
CA LEU A 201 25.41 8.58 10.14
C LEU A 201 25.78 9.80 9.29
N ALA A 202 26.89 9.71 8.54
CA ALA A 202 27.31 10.72 7.57
C ALA A 202 26.51 10.71 6.26
N GLY A 203 25.58 9.72 6.09
CA GLY A 203 24.80 9.56 4.87
C GLY A 203 25.44 8.66 3.81
N ASP A 204 26.63 8.12 4.09
CA ASP A 204 27.32 7.18 3.21
C ASP A 204 26.73 5.77 3.39
N GLY A 205 25.93 5.31 2.45
CA GLY A 205 25.41 3.94 2.48
C GLY A 205 26.54 2.89 2.44
N VAL A 206 26.50 1.90 3.34
CA VAL A 206 27.43 0.77 3.31
C VAL A 206 26.80 -0.38 2.54
N ARG A 207 27.34 -0.66 1.34
CA ARG A 207 26.82 -1.68 0.41
C ARG A 207 27.91 -2.66 0.04
N GLN A 208 27.52 -3.95 -0.04
CA GLN A 208 28.40 -5.03 -0.52
C GLN A 208 29.86 -4.92 -0.02
N TYR A 209 29.99 -4.62 1.24
CA TYR A 209 31.28 -4.49 1.88
C TYR A 209 31.79 -5.87 2.24
N THR A 210 32.84 -6.32 1.55
CA THR A 210 33.45 -7.62 1.84
C THR A 210 34.33 -7.51 3.08
N THR A 211 34.09 -8.38 4.05
CA THR A 211 34.85 -8.43 5.30
C THR A 211 34.93 -9.85 5.84
N GLN A 212 35.65 -10.02 6.94
CA GLN A 212 35.80 -11.30 7.63
C GLN A 212 35.10 -11.32 8.97
N ARG A 213 34.49 -12.44 9.31
CA ARG A 213 33.81 -12.69 10.58
C ARG A 213 34.22 -14.07 11.13
N HIS A 214 34.22 -14.18 12.45
CA HIS A 214 34.40 -15.49 13.11
C HIS A 214 33.03 -16.13 13.34
N SER A 215 32.97 -17.44 13.18
CA SER A 215 31.92 -18.25 13.77
C SER A 215 32.31 -18.71 15.17
N LYS A 216 31.37 -19.25 15.95
CA LYS A 216 31.54 -19.70 17.32
C LYS A 216 32.62 -20.79 17.49
N ASP A 217 32.81 -21.62 16.49
CA ASP A 217 33.85 -22.63 16.41
C ASP A 217 35.25 -22.07 16.08
N GLY A 218 35.35 -20.75 15.85
CA GLY A 218 36.58 -20.06 15.52
C GLY A 218 36.92 -20.06 14.03
N ALA A 219 36.07 -20.62 13.17
CA ALA A 219 36.29 -20.55 11.73
C ALA A 219 36.16 -19.13 11.21
N LEU A 220 37.06 -18.71 10.33
CA LEU A 220 37.04 -17.42 9.67
C LEU A 220 36.22 -17.50 8.39
N LYS A 221 35.18 -16.72 8.27
CA LYS A 221 34.29 -16.66 7.11
C LYS A 221 34.41 -15.32 6.39
N THR A 222 34.48 -15.38 5.08
CA THR A 222 34.37 -14.17 4.25
C THR A 222 32.94 -13.89 3.96
N VAL A 223 32.45 -12.70 4.35
CA VAL A 223 31.05 -12.30 4.18
C VAL A 223 30.93 -11.02 3.36
N SER A 224 29.91 -10.97 2.52
CA SER A 224 29.43 -9.73 1.93
C SER A 224 28.42 -9.10 2.87
N LEU A 225 28.67 -7.87 3.29
CA LEU A 225 27.92 -7.16 4.32
C LEU A 225 27.24 -5.94 3.73
N THR A 226 25.95 -5.80 4.02
CA THR A 226 25.16 -4.58 3.74
C THR A 226 24.61 -4.06 5.05
N ALA A 227 24.76 -2.76 5.32
CA ALA A 227 24.27 -2.14 6.54
C ALA A 227 23.43 -0.90 6.21
N SER A 228 22.36 -0.68 7.00
CA SER A 228 21.46 0.45 6.90
C SER A 228 21.01 0.94 8.27
N LEU A 229 20.68 2.23 8.39
CA LEU A 229 20.09 2.79 9.61
C LEU A 229 18.64 2.31 9.77
N LEU A 230 18.28 1.94 10.99
CA LEU A 230 16.90 1.72 11.41
C LEU A 230 16.39 2.99 12.08
N ARG A 231 15.16 3.40 11.74
CA ARG A 231 14.48 4.54 12.36
C ARG A 231 13.23 4.09 13.08
N ASP A 232 12.90 4.76 14.18
CA ASP A 232 11.64 4.58 14.88
C ASP A 232 10.49 5.36 14.21
N ALA A 233 9.30 5.30 14.80
CA ALA A 233 8.11 5.98 14.30
C ALA A 233 8.24 7.53 14.34
N GLU A 234 9.11 8.05 15.17
CA GLU A 234 9.45 9.46 15.33
C GLU A 234 10.66 9.88 14.45
N HIS A 235 11.11 8.99 13.54
CA HIS A 235 12.25 9.17 12.64
C HIS A 235 13.62 9.28 13.32
N ASN A 236 13.73 9.01 14.63
CA ASN A 236 15.02 8.93 15.30
C ASN A 236 15.75 7.64 14.94
N ILE A 237 17.07 7.66 15.02
CA ILE A 237 17.88 6.48 14.77
C ILE A 237 17.67 5.46 15.90
N ALA A 238 17.03 4.34 15.58
CA ALA A 238 16.78 3.25 16.51
C ALA A 238 17.92 2.21 16.54
N GLY A 239 18.76 2.18 15.48
CA GLY A 239 19.85 1.23 15.39
C GLY A 239 20.36 1.04 13.96
N VAL A 240 20.99 -0.11 13.73
CA VAL A 240 21.54 -0.52 12.43
C VAL A 240 21.10 -1.93 12.10
N ALA A 241 20.55 -2.13 10.91
CA ALA A 241 20.33 -3.45 10.33
C ALA A 241 21.56 -3.86 9.53
N VAL A 242 21.96 -5.12 9.66
CA VAL A 242 23.08 -5.70 8.95
C VAL A 242 22.64 -7.01 8.32
N ILE A 243 22.87 -7.13 7.03
CA ILE A 243 22.67 -8.36 6.26
C ILE A 243 24.05 -8.89 5.90
N SER A 244 24.31 -10.14 6.23
CA SER A 244 25.59 -10.80 5.95
C SER A 244 25.36 -12.07 5.16
N ARG A 245 26.13 -12.25 4.11
CA ARG A 245 26.12 -13.43 3.27
C ARG A 245 27.49 -14.08 3.27
N ASP A 246 27.53 -15.40 3.50
CA ASP A 246 28.74 -16.19 3.33
C ASP A 246 29.12 -16.25 1.84
N ILE A 247 30.30 -15.76 1.53
CA ILE A 247 30.89 -15.80 0.19
C ILE A 247 32.21 -16.60 0.16
N SER A 248 32.47 -17.37 1.22
CA SER A 248 33.73 -18.12 1.38
C SER A 248 33.92 -19.20 0.30
N GLU A 249 32.83 -19.78 -0.21
CA GLU A 249 32.84 -20.85 -1.21
C GLU A 249 32.44 -20.39 -2.62
N LEU A 250 32.04 -19.13 -2.78
CA LEU A 250 31.54 -18.61 -4.06
C LEU A 250 32.71 -18.11 -4.91
N ASP A 251 32.95 -18.80 -6.02
CA ASP A 251 33.63 -18.22 -7.17
C ASP A 251 32.80 -17.05 -7.68
N HIS A 252 33.33 -15.84 -7.60
CA HIS A 252 32.60 -14.56 -7.59
C HIS A 252 31.69 -14.24 -8.80
N ASP A 253 31.48 -15.15 -9.74
CA ASP A 253 30.84 -14.87 -11.05
C ASP A 253 29.63 -15.75 -11.41
N GLN A 254 29.15 -16.69 -10.58
CA GLN A 254 28.28 -17.75 -11.12
C GLN A 254 26.81 -17.83 -10.68
N ASP A 255 26.26 -16.97 -9.80
CA ASP A 255 24.82 -17.00 -9.53
C ASP A 255 24.13 -15.64 -9.74
N PRO A 256 23.55 -15.41 -10.94
CA PRO A 256 22.85 -14.17 -11.27
C PRO A 256 21.59 -13.93 -10.41
N GLN A 257 20.93 -14.99 -9.91
CA GLN A 257 19.68 -14.85 -9.14
C GLN A 257 19.95 -14.30 -7.75
N VAL A 258 21.00 -14.75 -7.14
CA VAL A 258 21.44 -14.30 -5.82
C VAL A 258 21.90 -12.85 -5.86
N ARG A 259 22.63 -12.47 -6.90
CA ARG A 259 23.05 -11.07 -7.13
C ARG A 259 21.85 -10.14 -7.30
N ALA A 260 20.85 -10.56 -8.07
CA ALA A 260 19.61 -9.79 -8.28
C ALA A 260 18.83 -9.61 -6.97
N GLN A 261 18.79 -10.61 -6.09
CA GLN A 261 18.07 -10.54 -4.82
C GLN A 261 18.78 -9.63 -3.80
N LEU A 262 20.11 -9.63 -3.78
CA LEU A 262 20.90 -8.70 -2.97
C LEU A 262 20.79 -7.26 -3.46
N ASP A 263 20.77 -7.06 -4.76
CA ASP A 263 20.54 -5.74 -5.36
C ASP A 263 19.14 -5.21 -4.97
N MET A 264 18.13 -6.06 -4.97
CA MET A 264 16.77 -5.67 -4.52
C MET A 264 16.73 -5.26 -3.04
N LEU A 265 17.36 -6.02 -2.16
CA LEU A 265 17.41 -5.69 -0.72
C LEU A 265 18.16 -4.37 -0.47
N ALA A 266 19.25 -4.13 -1.20
CA ALA A 266 19.98 -2.86 -1.14
C ALA A 266 19.10 -1.67 -1.57
N TRP A 267 18.14 -1.89 -2.47
CA TRP A 267 17.20 -0.87 -2.88
C TRP A 267 16.19 -0.47 -1.78
N VAL A 268 15.79 -1.39 -0.90
CA VAL A 268 14.81 -1.09 0.17
C VAL A 268 15.28 0.04 1.07
N GLY A 269 16.52 -0.04 1.56
CA GLY A 269 17.10 1.03 2.38
C GLY A 269 17.20 2.37 1.63
N ARG A 270 17.59 2.32 0.33
CA ARG A 270 17.72 3.50 -0.53
C ARG A 270 16.38 4.18 -0.81
N ILE A 271 15.34 3.38 -1.07
CA ILE A 271 13.99 3.90 -1.34
C ILE A 271 13.44 4.56 -0.09
N ARG A 272 13.56 3.90 1.06
CA ARG A 272 13.08 4.45 2.33
C ARG A 272 13.78 5.76 2.67
N ASP A 273 15.10 5.77 2.58
CA ASP A 273 15.91 6.97 2.80
C ASP A 273 15.58 8.09 1.78
N ALA A 274 15.24 7.73 0.54
CA ALA A 274 14.81 8.71 -0.46
C ALA A 274 13.41 9.27 -0.17
N ILE A 275 12.50 8.47 0.37
CA ILE A 275 11.17 8.93 0.82
C ILE A 275 11.33 9.89 2.01
N ASP A 276 12.10 9.49 3.04
CA ASP A 276 12.29 10.27 4.26
C ASP A 276 13.01 11.62 4.03
N GLN A 277 13.82 11.72 2.96
CA GLN A 277 14.59 12.92 2.61
C GLN A 277 14.03 13.70 1.42
N ASP A 278 12.77 13.47 1.03
CA ASP A 278 12.11 14.13 -0.10
C ASP A 278 12.90 14.02 -1.43
N ARG A 279 13.62 12.89 -1.64
CA ARG A 279 14.39 12.61 -2.85
C ARG A 279 13.64 11.77 -3.90
N ILE A 280 12.35 11.56 -3.67
CA ILE A 280 11.43 11.06 -4.69
C ILE A 280 10.86 12.27 -5.43
N VAL A 281 11.13 12.33 -6.73
CA VAL A 281 10.71 13.43 -7.59
C VAL A 281 9.88 12.90 -8.76
N PHE A 282 9.08 13.76 -9.37
CA PHE A 282 8.27 13.38 -10.51
C PHE A 282 8.70 14.14 -11.76
N TYR A 283 8.74 13.42 -12.85
CA TYR A 283 8.92 13.94 -14.20
C TYR A 283 7.57 13.93 -14.89
N ALA A 284 7.34 14.82 -15.81
CA ALA A 284 6.14 14.87 -16.60
C ALA A 284 6.45 14.58 -18.07
N GLN A 285 5.65 13.72 -18.68
CA GLN A 285 5.69 13.44 -20.12
C GLN A 285 4.36 13.78 -20.75
N PRO A 286 4.33 14.55 -21.85
CA PRO A 286 3.07 14.95 -22.48
C PRO A 286 2.38 13.78 -23.18
N ILE A 287 1.06 13.70 -23.01
CA ILE A 287 0.12 12.90 -23.78
C ILE A 287 -0.59 13.85 -24.73
N ILE A 288 -0.43 13.64 -26.03
CA ILE A 288 -0.89 14.55 -27.09
C ILE A 288 -2.15 13.99 -27.72
N SER A 289 -3.21 14.79 -27.79
CA SER A 289 -4.41 14.45 -28.56
C SER A 289 -4.14 14.59 -30.06
N LEU A 290 -4.50 13.57 -30.80
CA LEU A 290 -4.41 13.62 -32.29
C LEU A 290 -5.59 14.38 -32.91
N ASN A 291 -6.67 14.61 -32.16
CA ASN A 291 -7.91 15.18 -32.68
C ASN A 291 -8.29 16.53 -32.03
N GLY A 292 -7.45 17.12 -31.19
CA GLY A 292 -7.77 18.38 -30.49
C GLY A 292 -6.59 18.98 -29.74
N ASP A 293 -6.82 20.12 -29.08
CA ASP A 293 -5.79 20.88 -28.35
C ASP A 293 -5.58 20.42 -26.89
N HIS A 294 -6.20 19.30 -26.50
CA HIS A 294 -6.09 18.81 -25.12
C HIS A 294 -4.76 18.11 -24.90
N LYS A 295 -4.01 18.60 -23.91
CA LYS A 295 -2.75 18.03 -23.47
C LYS A 295 -2.88 17.57 -22.02
N ALA A 296 -2.56 16.31 -21.76
CA ALA A 296 -2.38 15.77 -20.42
C ALA A 296 -0.90 15.44 -20.21
N HIS A 297 -0.48 15.16 -18.99
CA HIS A 297 0.87 14.75 -18.69
C HIS A 297 0.86 13.54 -17.77
N GLU A 298 1.63 12.53 -18.13
CA GLU A 298 1.88 11.42 -17.21
C GLU A 298 2.98 11.80 -16.22
N LEU A 299 2.70 11.61 -14.93
CA LEU A 299 3.67 11.82 -13.86
C LEU A 299 4.45 10.55 -13.60
N LEU A 300 5.73 10.60 -13.89
CA LEU A 300 6.64 9.48 -13.84
C LEU A 300 7.61 9.63 -12.65
N CYS A 301 7.53 8.72 -11.70
CA CYS A 301 8.38 8.70 -10.51
C CYS A 301 9.86 8.56 -10.88
N ARG A 302 10.72 9.30 -10.19
CA ARG A 302 12.19 9.21 -10.25
C ARG A 302 12.73 9.28 -8.82
N MET A 303 13.84 8.64 -8.59
CA MET A 303 14.55 8.78 -7.32
C MET A 303 15.86 9.52 -7.57
N VAL A 304 16.17 10.46 -6.70
CA VAL A 304 17.47 11.14 -6.68
C VAL A 304 18.37 10.41 -5.69
N ASP A 305 19.55 9.98 -6.12
CA ASP A 305 20.48 9.32 -5.22
C ASP A 305 21.21 10.35 -4.32
N THR A 306 22.09 9.87 -3.45
CA THR A 306 22.85 10.72 -2.52
C THR A 306 23.88 11.61 -3.21
N GLU A 307 24.19 11.34 -4.49
CA GLU A 307 25.12 12.13 -5.31
C GLU A 307 24.38 13.11 -6.23
N GLY A 308 23.04 13.13 -6.17
CA GLY A 308 22.20 13.99 -6.99
C GLY A 308 21.87 13.40 -8.38
N ALA A 309 22.26 12.16 -8.65
CA ALA A 309 21.97 11.53 -9.94
C ALA A 309 20.54 10.95 -9.97
N ILE A 310 19.91 11.03 -11.15
CA ILE A 310 18.54 10.50 -11.35
C ILE A 310 18.58 8.98 -11.56
N VAL A 311 17.85 8.26 -10.71
CA VAL A 311 17.64 6.82 -10.81
C VAL A 311 16.30 6.54 -11.48
N PRO A 312 16.28 5.83 -12.61
CA PRO A 312 15.04 5.52 -13.33
C PRO A 312 14.20 4.47 -12.58
N PRO A 313 12.86 4.47 -12.76
CA PRO A 313 11.91 3.62 -12.01
C PRO A 313 12.20 2.13 -12.16
N GLY A 314 12.57 1.64 -13.33
CA GLY A 314 12.89 0.24 -13.57
C GLY A 314 14.02 -0.34 -12.71
N ARG A 315 14.83 0.52 -12.04
CA ARG A 315 15.89 0.08 -11.13
C ARG A 315 15.44 -0.09 -9.68
N PHE A 316 14.38 0.61 -9.23
CA PHE A 316 13.97 0.59 -7.83
C PHE A 316 12.50 0.17 -7.61
N LEU A 317 11.59 0.37 -8.57
CA LEU A 317 10.19 -0.02 -8.43
C LEU A 317 10.01 -1.52 -8.17
N PRO A 318 10.73 -2.46 -8.83
CA PRO A 318 10.60 -3.88 -8.51
C PRO A 318 10.92 -4.20 -7.04
N ALA A 319 11.90 -3.51 -6.45
CA ALA A 319 12.19 -3.65 -5.03
C ALA A 319 11.09 -3.01 -4.15
N ALA A 320 10.57 -1.85 -4.54
CA ALA A 320 9.46 -1.20 -3.84
C ALA A 320 8.20 -2.09 -3.81
N GLU A 321 7.88 -2.76 -4.92
CA GLU A 321 6.76 -3.70 -5.01
C GLU A 321 6.96 -4.93 -4.13
N ASN A 322 8.11 -5.61 -4.26
CA ASN A 322 8.40 -6.83 -3.53
C ASN A 322 8.46 -6.63 -2.01
N TYR A 323 8.87 -5.45 -1.55
CA TYR A 323 9.04 -5.15 -0.12
C TYR A 323 7.98 -4.20 0.45
N GLY A 324 6.90 -3.95 -0.30
CA GLY A 324 5.71 -3.22 0.16
C GLY A 324 5.88 -1.71 0.31
N LEU A 325 6.96 -1.12 -0.24
CA LEU A 325 7.21 0.33 -0.24
C LEU A 325 6.47 1.06 -1.36
N ILE A 326 5.97 0.32 -2.35
CA ILE A 326 5.30 0.90 -3.53
C ILE A 326 4.09 1.77 -3.14
N ALA A 327 3.36 1.39 -2.12
CA ALA A 327 2.20 2.14 -1.68
C ALA A 327 2.54 3.51 -1.05
N GLU A 328 3.74 3.69 -0.51
CA GLU A 328 4.22 4.99 -0.05
C GLU A 328 4.56 5.89 -1.24
N LEU A 329 5.15 5.31 -2.29
CA LEU A 329 5.42 6.01 -3.55
C LEU A 329 4.12 6.43 -4.27
N ASP A 330 3.09 5.58 -4.25
CA ASP A 330 1.76 5.89 -4.79
C ASP A 330 1.12 7.09 -4.07
N LEU A 331 1.26 7.18 -2.74
CA LEU A 331 0.77 8.33 -1.98
C LEU A 331 1.48 9.63 -2.38
N LEU A 332 2.79 9.59 -2.62
CA LEU A 332 3.54 10.75 -3.13
C LEU A 332 3.07 11.15 -4.53
N ALA A 333 2.78 10.18 -5.41
CA ALA A 333 2.22 10.45 -6.73
C ALA A 333 0.84 11.11 -6.66
N ILE A 334 -0.03 10.65 -5.76
CA ILE A 334 -1.36 11.25 -5.52
C ILE A 334 -1.22 12.69 -5.02
N GLU A 335 -0.30 12.96 -4.09
CA GLU A 335 -0.06 14.32 -3.58
C GLU A 335 0.47 15.25 -4.66
N GLU A 336 1.41 14.78 -5.49
CA GLU A 336 1.92 15.57 -6.61
C GLU A 336 0.84 15.84 -7.65
N ALA A 337 0.04 14.82 -8.00
CA ALA A 337 -1.08 14.98 -8.92
C ALA A 337 -2.06 16.05 -8.43
N ALA A 338 -2.46 15.99 -7.16
CA ALA A 338 -3.38 16.99 -6.57
C ALA A 338 -2.79 18.41 -6.65
N ARG A 339 -1.46 18.58 -6.44
CA ARG A 339 -0.77 19.86 -6.58
C ARG A 339 -0.80 20.38 -8.02
N GLN A 340 -0.56 19.52 -9.01
CA GLN A 340 -0.54 19.94 -10.42
C GLN A 340 -1.94 20.22 -10.95
N ILE A 341 -2.95 19.45 -10.55
CA ILE A 341 -4.35 19.70 -10.91
C ILE A 341 -4.83 21.03 -10.34
N ALA A 342 -4.48 21.36 -9.10
CA ALA A 342 -4.80 22.66 -8.50
C ALA A 342 -4.21 23.87 -9.28
N ARG A 343 -3.17 23.64 -10.11
CA ARG A 343 -2.58 24.61 -11.04
C ARG A 343 -3.21 24.59 -12.43
N GLY A 344 -4.21 23.75 -12.66
CA GLY A 344 -4.94 23.66 -13.92
C GLY A 344 -4.38 22.64 -14.93
N HIS A 345 -3.46 21.75 -14.52
CA HIS A 345 -2.90 20.73 -15.40
C HIS A 345 -3.68 19.41 -15.30
N ARG A 346 -3.95 18.80 -16.45
CA ARG A 346 -4.46 17.42 -16.50
C ARG A 346 -3.30 16.46 -16.36
N VAL A 347 -3.41 15.51 -15.43
CA VAL A 347 -2.34 14.58 -15.11
C VAL A 347 -2.82 13.14 -15.01
N ASN A 348 -1.95 12.25 -15.42
CA ASN A 348 -2.08 10.82 -15.27
C ASN A 348 -1.07 10.33 -14.24
N ILE A 349 -1.48 9.40 -13.38
CA ILE A 349 -0.60 8.73 -12.42
C ILE A 349 -0.78 7.23 -12.50
N ASN A 350 0.33 6.51 -12.37
CA ASN A 350 0.34 5.07 -12.21
C ASN A 350 0.00 4.70 -10.77
N LEU A 351 -0.87 3.71 -10.57
CA LEU A 351 -1.20 3.18 -9.26
C LEU A 351 -0.92 1.68 -9.19
N SER A 352 -0.18 1.27 -8.17
CA SER A 352 0.22 -0.12 -8.00
C SER A 352 -0.97 -1.03 -7.62
N THR A 353 -0.84 -2.33 -7.92
CA THR A 353 -1.80 -3.36 -7.46
C THR A 353 -2.01 -3.33 -5.94
N ALA A 354 -0.93 -3.06 -5.18
CA ALA A 354 -0.99 -2.99 -3.72
C ALA A 354 -1.90 -1.86 -3.22
N SER A 355 -1.93 -0.73 -3.94
CA SER A 355 -2.80 0.41 -3.60
C SER A 355 -4.22 0.21 -4.09
N VAL A 356 -4.43 -0.33 -5.29
CA VAL A 356 -5.78 -0.65 -5.83
C VAL A 356 -6.54 -1.61 -4.91
N GLY A 357 -5.85 -2.56 -4.25
CA GLY A 357 -6.43 -3.47 -3.27
C GLY A 357 -6.75 -2.84 -1.90
N ARG A 358 -6.34 -1.59 -1.63
CA ARG A 358 -6.60 -0.92 -0.34
C ARG A 358 -7.98 -0.28 -0.32
N ARG A 359 -8.81 -0.61 0.66
CA ARG A 359 -10.20 -0.12 0.79
C ARG A 359 -10.35 1.40 0.81
N HIS A 360 -9.40 2.10 1.42
CA HIS A 360 -9.50 3.55 1.65
C HIS A 360 -8.66 4.38 0.68
N ILE A 361 -8.10 3.78 -0.37
CA ILE A 361 -7.25 4.54 -1.29
C ILE A 361 -8.02 5.63 -2.03
N VAL A 362 -9.27 5.37 -2.41
CA VAL A 362 -10.13 6.35 -3.08
C VAL A 362 -10.50 7.50 -2.13
N ASP A 363 -10.72 7.22 -0.85
CA ASP A 363 -10.97 8.25 0.17
C ASP A 363 -9.74 9.15 0.32
N ILE A 364 -8.54 8.55 0.37
CA ILE A 364 -7.28 9.30 0.42
C ILE A 364 -7.11 10.19 -0.81
N ILE A 365 -7.37 9.67 -2.02
CA ILE A 365 -7.34 10.45 -3.27
C ILE A 365 -8.32 11.64 -3.14
N GLY A 366 -9.56 11.37 -2.73
CA GLY A 366 -10.58 12.40 -2.54
C GLY A 366 -10.19 13.47 -1.53
N ASP A 367 -9.58 13.06 -0.40
CA ASP A 367 -9.11 13.99 0.63
C ASP A 367 -7.97 14.87 0.11
N ARG A 368 -7.00 14.31 -0.61
CA ARG A 368 -5.88 15.08 -1.20
C ARG A 368 -6.38 16.06 -2.26
N LEU A 369 -7.25 15.63 -3.16
CA LEU A 369 -7.84 16.51 -4.18
C LEU A 369 -8.66 17.64 -3.54
N ARG A 370 -9.49 17.36 -2.54
CA ARG A 370 -10.26 18.37 -1.80
C ARG A 370 -9.37 19.37 -1.08
N ALA A 371 -8.34 18.88 -0.38
CA ALA A 371 -7.40 19.74 0.33
C ALA A 371 -6.65 20.69 -0.62
N ALA A 372 -6.29 20.22 -1.82
CA ALA A 372 -5.65 21.02 -2.85
C ALA A 372 -6.64 21.88 -3.67
N LYS A 373 -7.94 21.73 -3.48
CA LYS A 373 -9.01 22.32 -4.32
C LYS A 373 -8.86 21.93 -5.80
N ALA A 374 -8.42 20.72 -6.05
CA ALA A 374 -8.20 20.15 -7.37
C ALA A 374 -9.48 19.51 -7.92
N ASP A 375 -9.73 19.67 -9.22
CA ASP A 375 -10.88 19.05 -9.90
C ASP A 375 -10.57 17.56 -10.19
N PRO A 376 -11.32 16.60 -9.61
CA PRO A 376 -11.09 15.18 -9.85
C PRO A 376 -11.14 14.77 -11.33
N SER A 377 -11.90 15.48 -12.18
CA SER A 377 -12.02 15.18 -13.62
C SER A 377 -10.73 15.42 -14.41
N MET A 378 -9.75 16.07 -13.78
CA MET A 378 -8.43 16.31 -14.36
C MET A 378 -7.41 15.23 -13.97
N LEU A 379 -7.78 14.28 -13.10
CA LEU A 379 -6.96 13.14 -12.72
C LEU A 379 -7.37 11.90 -13.50
N THR A 380 -6.41 11.32 -14.21
CA THR A 380 -6.52 9.97 -14.77
C THR A 380 -5.63 9.03 -13.95
N ILE A 381 -6.20 7.93 -13.45
CA ILE A 381 -5.50 6.91 -12.69
C ILE A 381 -5.24 5.72 -13.62
N GLU A 382 -3.98 5.36 -13.79
CA GLU A 382 -3.53 4.27 -14.63
C GLU A 382 -3.33 3.01 -13.79
N ILE A 383 -3.93 1.91 -14.23
CA ILE A 383 -3.79 0.59 -13.62
C ILE A 383 -3.40 -0.42 -14.70
N THR A 384 -2.42 -1.28 -14.45
CA THR A 384 -1.98 -2.27 -15.42
C THR A 384 -2.98 -3.40 -15.59
N GLU A 385 -3.03 -4.03 -16.79
CA GLU A 385 -3.83 -5.23 -17.05
C GLU A 385 -3.51 -6.34 -16.04
N THR A 386 -2.24 -6.51 -15.70
CA THR A 386 -1.78 -7.51 -14.71
C THR A 386 -2.35 -7.24 -13.31
N ALA A 387 -2.42 -5.97 -12.89
CA ALA A 387 -3.03 -5.58 -11.62
C ALA A 387 -4.51 -5.96 -11.55
N LEU A 388 -5.22 -5.74 -12.66
CA LEU A 388 -6.62 -6.10 -12.81
C LEU A 388 -6.84 -7.61 -12.71
N LEU A 389 -6.01 -8.42 -13.37
CA LEU A 389 -6.14 -9.88 -13.39
C LEU A 389 -5.85 -10.51 -12.03
N LYS A 390 -5.03 -9.89 -11.19
CA LYS A 390 -4.66 -10.41 -9.87
C LYS A 390 -5.82 -10.40 -8.87
N ASP A 391 -6.66 -9.35 -8.91
CA ASP A 391 -7.91 -9.25 -8.12
C ASP A 391 -8.94 -8.40 -8.87
N VAL A 392 -9.73 -9.07 -9.70
CA VAL A 392 -10.74 -8.43 -10.55
C VAL A 392 -11.81 -7.70 -9.72
N ALA A 393 -12.20 -8.27 -8.58
CA ALA A 393 -13.25 -7.69 -7.74
C ALA A 393 -12.77 -6.38 -7.07
N ALA A 394 -11.56 -6.38 -6.53
CA ALA A 394 -10.95 -5.19 -5.96
C ALA A 394 -10.76 -4.09 -7.02
N ALA A 395 -10.25 -4.45 -8.22
CA ALA A 395 -10.07 -3.50 -9.31
C ALA A 395 -11.40 -2.90 -9.80
N GLN A 396 -12.46 -3.70 -9.91
CA GLN A 396 -13.80 -3.22 -10.27
C GLN A 396 -14.37 -2.25 -9.24
N HIS A 397 -14.24 -2.59 -7.96
CA HIS A 397 -14.69 -1.72 -6.86
C HIS A 397 -13.93 -0.39 -6.86
N PHE A 398 -12.60 -0.46 -6.99
CA PHE A 398 -11.74 0.71 -7.08
C PHE A 398 -12.14 1.61 -8.27
N ALA A 399 -12.26 1.06 -9.48
CA ALA A 399 -12.60 1.82 -10.67
C ALA A 399 -13.97 2.52 -10.53
N ALA A 400 -14.98 1.80 -10.01
CA ALA A 400 -16.30 2.37 -9.78
C ALA A 400 -16.27 3.51 -8.74
N ALA A 401 -15.52 3.34 -7.64
CA ALA A 401 -15.39 4.36 -6.60
C ALA A 401 -14.61 5.59 -7.08
N ALA A 402 -13.52 5.40 -7.83
CA ALA A 402 -12.74 6.50 -8.40
C ALA A 402 -13.53 7.28 -9.48
N SER A 403 -14.29 6.58 -10.33
CA SER A 403 -15.22 7.22 -11.28
C SER A 403 -16.34 7.99 -10.57
N ALA A 404 -16.87 7.46 -9.45
CA ALA A 404 -17.88 8.16 -8.64
C ALA A 404 -17.31 9.43 -7.97
N LEU A 405 -16.00 9.44 -7.65
CA LEU A 405 -15.29 10.64 -7.18
C LEU A 405 -15.12 11.68 -8.30
N GLY A 406 -15.24 11.27 -9.57
CA GLY A 406 -15.05 12.10 -10.76
C GLY A 406 -13.70 11.92 -11.45
N CYS A 407 -12.84 11.02 -10.97
CA CYS A 407 -11.58 10.68 -11.61
C CYS A 407 -11.80 9.81 -12.86
N ARG A 408 -10.85 9.85 -13.78
CA ARG A 408 -10.81 8.99 -14.95
C ARG A 408 -9.92 7.77 -14.68
N ILE A 409 -10.26 6.65 -15.30
CA ILE A 409 -9.49 5.40 -15.20
C ILE A 409 -8.92 5.03 -16.56
N SER A 410 -7.63 4.76 -16.60
CA SER A 410 -6.90 4.25 -17.76
C SER A 410 -6.40 2.83 -17.48
N LEU A 411 -6.59 1.94 -18.44
CA LEU A 411 -6.01 0.59 -18.38
C LEU A 411 -4.70 0.60 -19.14
N ASP A 412 -3.62 0.31 -18.45
CA ASP A 412 -2.25 0.34 -18.96
C ASP A 412 -1.76 -1.05 -19.41
N ASP A 413 -0.72 -1.09 -20.26
CA ASP A 413 -0.10 -2.29 -20.86
C ASP A 413 -1.09 -3.17 -21.62
N PHE A 414 -2.14 -2.57 -22.23
CA PHE A 414 -3.21 -3.33 -22.84
C PHE A 414 -2.77 -4.06 -24.11
N GLY A 415 -3.04 -5.38 -24.12
CA GLY A 415 -2.73 -6.27 -25.23
C GLY A 415 -1.60 -7.27 -24.96
N THR A 416 -0.89 -7.14 -23.83
CA THR A 416 0.17 -8.08 -23.43
C THR A 416 -0.37 -9.30 -22.68
N GLY A 417 -1.64 -9.27 -22.20
CA GLY A 417 -2.28 -10.32 -21.41
C GLY A 417 -3.33 -11.13 -22.16
N PHE A 418 -3.54 -12.39 -21.73
CA PHE A 418 -4.56 -13.29 -22.26
C PHE A 418 -5.90 -13.13 -21.52
N GLY A 419 -6.76 -12.18 -21.88
CA GLY A 419 -8.13 -12.17 -21.32
C GLY A 419 -8.83 -10.82 -21.12
N GLY A 420 -8.24 -9.71 -21.47
CA GLY A 420 -8.70 -8.35 -21.15
C GLY A 420 -10.12 -7.97 -21.65
N PHE A 421 -10.64 -8.59 -22.69
CA PHE A 421 -11.92 -8.21 -23.29
C PHE A 421 -13.14 -8.46 -22.39
N THR A 422 -13.10 -9.49 -21.53
CA THR A 422 -14.26 -9.86 -20.71
C THR A 422 -14.49 -8.86 -19.57
N TYR A 423 -13.44 -8.22 -19.10
CA TYR A 423 -13.47 -7.29 -17.96
C TYR A 423 -13.83 -5.86 -18.37
N LEU A 424 -13.42 -5.43 -19.58
CA LEU A 424 -13.73 -4.10 -20.11
C LEU A 424 -15.23 -3.77 -20.06
N LYS A 425 -16.08 -4.77 -20.34
CA LYS A 425 -17.54 -4.60 -20.32
C LYS A 425 -18.11 -4.31 -18.93
N ARG A 426 -17.37 -4.63 -17.87
CA ARG A 426 -17.85 -4.59 -16.48
C ARG A 426 -17.13 -3.54 -15.62
N MET A 427 -16.17 -2.83 -16.19
CA MET A 427 -15.39 -1.82 -15.50
C MET A 427 -15.71 -0.43 -16.03
N SER A 428 -15.75 0.55 -15.13
CA SER A 428 -15.77 1.96 -15.49
C SER A 428 -14.36 2.39 -15.91
N ILE A 429 -14.07 2.28 -17.20
CA ILE A 429 -12.79 2.67 -17.83
C ILE A 429 -13.09 3.77 -18.81
N ASP A 430 -12.22 4.75 -18.91
CA ASP A 430 -12.30 5.89 -19.82
C ASP A 430 -11.28 5.81 -20.95
N GLN A 431 -10.16 5.09 -20.72
CA GLN A 431 -9.02 5.11 -21.63
C GLN A 431 -8.29 3.75 -21.62
N LEU A 432 -7.74 3.37 -22.79
CA LEU A 432 -6.85 2.22 -22.97
C LEU A 432 -5.49 2.71 -23.46
N LYS A 433 -4.40 2.31 -22.79
CA LYS A 433 -3.03 2.56 -23.24
C LYS A 433 -2.52 1.35 -24.02
N ILE A 434 -2.05 1.58 -25.22
CA ILE A 434 -1.49 0.56 -26.11
C ILE A 434 0.00 0.50 -25.81
N ASP A 435 0.45 -0.67 -25.35
CA ASP A 435 1.82 -0.89 -24.94
C ASP A 435 2.84 -0.59 -26.05
N ILE A 436 3.99 -0.04 -25.64
CA ILE A 436 5.13 0.31 -26.49
C ILE A 436 5.62 -0.87 -27.35
N GLU A 437 5.45 -2.12 -26.89
CA GLU A 437 5.87 -3.32 -27.62
C GLU A 437 5.16 -3.41 -28.98
N PHE A 438 3.87 -3.04 -29.06
CA PHE A 438 3.10 -3.04 -30.30
C PHE A 438 3.32 -1.77 -31.15
N VAL A 439 3.70 -0.66 -30.51
CA VAL A 439 3.84 0.64 -31.21
C VAL A 439 5.21 0.79 -31.87
N ARG A 440 6.29 0.34 -31.20
CA ARG A 440 7.67 0.48 -31.67
C ARG A 440 7.89 -0.14 -33.07
N ASP A 441 7.34 -1.34 -33.30
CA ASP A 441 7.53 -2.08 -34.56
C ASP A 441 6.42 -1.86 -35.58
N LEU A 442 5.52 -0.92 -35.33
CA LEU A 442 4.32 -0.67 -36.12
C LEU A 442 4.58 -0.49 -37.61
N PRO A 443 5.61 0.27 -38.05
CA PRO A 443 5.87 0.46 -39.49
C PRO A 443 6.28 -0.82 -40.22
N SER A 444 6.77 -1.84 -39.54
CA SER A 444 7.38 -3.05 -40.10
C SER A 444 6.65 -4.35 -39.72
N SER A 445 5.98 -4.42 -38.59
CA SER A 445 5.30 -5.61 -38.09
C SER A 445 3.82 -5.64 -38.48
N ARG A 446 3.44 -6.63 -39.28
CA ARG A 446 2.02 -6.86 -39.65
C ARG A 446 1.21 -7.30 -38.44
N GLU A 447 1.81 -8.07 -37.52
CA GLU A 447 1.20 -8.54 -36.28
C GLU A 447 0.85 -7.34 -35.40
N SER A 448 1.80 -6.46 -35.12
CA SER A 448 1.60 -5.25 -34.30
C SER A 448 0.52 -4.34 -34.94
N GLN A 449 0.50 -4.19 -36.27
CA GLN A 449 -0.56 -3.46 -36.96
C GLN A 449 -1.96 -4.05 -36.74
N GLN A 450 -2.09 -5.38 -36.72
CA GLN A 450 -3.39 -6.02 -36.48
C GLN A 450 -3.83 -5.83 -35.02
N VAL A 451 -2.92 -5.95 -34.08
CA VAL A 451 -3.21 -5.73 -32.65
C VAL A 451 -3.68 -4.30 -32.42
N VAL A 452 -2.91 -3.30 -32.85
CA VAL A 452 -3.26 -1.88 -32.66
C VAL A 452 -4.60 -1.54 -33.31
N LYS A 453 -4.87 -2.01 -34.55
CA LYS A 453 -6.16 -1.82 -35.23
C LYS A 453 -7.33 -2.47 -34.45
N ALA A 454 -7.11 -3.66 -33.91
CA ALA A 454 -8.12 -4.35 -33.11
C ALA A 454 -8.44 -3.58 -31.82
N VAL A 455 -7.40 -3.11 -31.11
CA VAL A 455 -7.55 -2.31 -29.89
C VAL A 455 -8.26 -0.97 -30.20
N ALA A 456 -7.84 -0.24 -31.23
CA ALA A 456 -8.47 1.02 -31.63
C ALA A 456 -9.94 0.83 -32.04
N SER A 457 -10.27 -0.27 -32.74
CA SER A 457 -11.65 -0.61 -33.12
C SER A 457 -12.49 -0.98 -31.89
N LEU A 458 -11.94 -1.74 -30.97
CA LEU A 458 -12.59 -2.12 -29.71
C LEU A 458 -12.88 -0.88 -28.85
N ALA A 459 -11.89 -0.03 -28.65
CA ALA A 459 -12.02 1.19 -27.86
C ALA A 459 -13.12 2.11 -28.42
N ARG A 460 -13.13 2.28 -29.72
CA ARG A 460 -14.20 3.05 -30.43
C ARG A 460 -15.58 2.43 -30.22
N GLY A 461 -15.68 1.09 -30.26
CA GLY A 461 -16.95 0.37 -30.06
C GLY A 461 -17.47 0.45 -28.62
N LEU A 462 -16.61 0.78 -27.67
CA LEU A 462 -16.92 0.94 -26.25
C LEU A 462 -16.92 2.41 -25.78
N ASP A 463 -16.73 3.36 -26.71
CA ASP A 463 -16.63 4.81 -26.44
C ASP A 463 -15.46 5.18 -25.50
N LEU A 464 -14.33 4.46 -25.65
CA LEU A 464 -13.11 4.67 -24.86
C LEU A 464 -12.09 5.46 -25.68
N GLU A 465 -11.29 6.29 -25.00
CA GLU A 465 -10.10 6.89 -25.58
C GLU A 465 -8.95 5.88 -25.65
N THR A 466 -8.00 6.13 -26.55
CA THR A 466 -6.79 5.32 -26.67
C THR A 466 -5.55 6.21 -26.58
N VAL A 467 -4.51 5.72 -25.91
CA VAL A 467 -3.16 6.32 -25.89
C VAL A 467 -2.19 5.30 -26.46
N ALA A 468 -1.48 5.63 -27.53
CA ALA A 468 -0.40 4.78 -28.01
C ALA A 468 0.94 5.27 -27.43
N GLU A 469 1.64 4.36 -26.76
CA GLU A 469 2.90 4.65 -26.09
C GLU A 469 4.12 4.40 -27.00
N GLY A 470 5.23 5.08 -26.69
CA GLY A 470 6.50 4.84 -27.34
C GLY A 470 6.55 5.26 -28.82
N VAL A 471 5.79 6.29 -29.19
CA VAL A 471 5.86 6.87 -30.55
C VAL A 471 7.20 7.59 -30.72
N GLU A 472 8.00 7.12 -31.68
CA GLU A 472 9.36 7.63 -31.94
C GLU A 472 9.50 8.37 -33.29
N ASP A 473 8.53 8.23 -34.19
CA ASP A 473 8.60 8.81 -35.55
C ASP A 473 7.23 9.25 -36.09
N ASP A 474 7.27 10.11 -37.10
CA ASP A 474 6.10 10.68 -37.79
C ASP A 474 5.26 9.62 -38.50
N ARG A 475 5.91 8.60 -39.11
CA ARG A 475 5.22 7.52 -39.83
C ARG A 475 4.35 6.68 -38.90
N THR A 476 4.87 6.35 -37.73
CA THR A 476 4.13 5.66 -36.67
C THR A 476 2.94 6.50 -36.21
N CYS A 477 3.15 7.80 -35.99
CA CYS A 477 2.09 8.74 -35.64
C CYS A 477 0.98 8.80 -36.68
N ALA A 478 1.33 8.89 -37.98
CA ALA A 478 0.36 8.92 -39.09
C ALA A 478 -0.49 7.63 -39.15
N LEU A 479 0.13 6.46 -38.98
CA LEU A 479 -0.59 5.18 -38.94
C LEU A 479 -1.60 5.11 -37.80
N LEU A 480 -1.20 5.55 -36.60
CA LEU A 480 -2.05 5.59 -35.41
C LEU A 480 -3.27 6.51 -35.63
N TYR A 481 -3.04 7.70 -36.21
CA TYR A 481 -4.10 8.63 -36.59
C TYR A 481 -5.10 8.02 -37.58
N ASP A 482 -4.61 7.40 -38.67
CA ASP A 482 -5.44 6.77 -39.70
C ASP A 482 -6.30 5.62 -39.13
N TRP A 483 -5.83 4.94 -38.10
CA TRP A 483 -6.59 3.85 -37.46
C TRP A 483 -7.51 4.33 -36.33
N GLY A 484 -7.48 5.64 -36.03
CA GLY A 484 -8.40 6.30 -35.10
C GLY A 484 -7.98 6.14 -33.64
N VAL A 485 -6.68 6.04 -33.39
CA VAL A 485 -6.10 6.25 -32.05
C VAL A 485 -6.31 7.72 -31.69
N THR A 486 -6.71 7.99 -30.45
CA THR A 486 -7.09 9.34 -30.04
C THR A 486 -5.94 10.17 -29.46
N HIS A 487 -5.00 9.52 -28.77
CA HIS A 487 -3.86 10.16 -28.12
C HIS A 487 -2.58 9.36 -28.38
N VAL A 488 -1.46 10.05 -28.27
CA VAL A 488 -0.12 9.48 -28.43
C VAL A 488 0.84 10.02 -27.39
N GLN A 489 1.82 9.20 -27.02
CA GLN A 489 2.89 9.53 -26.11
C GLN A 489 4.18 8.90 -26.60
N GLY A 490 5.30 9.63 -26.54
CA GLY A 490 6.58 9.09 -26.97
C GLY A 490 7.65 10.14 -27.17
N TYR A 491 8.86 9.67 -27.44
CA TYR A 491 10.04 10.53 -27.60
C TYR A 491 10.02 11.37 -28.89
N PHE A 492 9.14 11.04 -29.82
CA PHE A 492 8.88 11.90 -30.98
C PHE A 492 8.36 13.28 -30.57
N PHE A 493 7.56 13.34 -29.50
CA PHE A 493 6.98 14.58 -28.99
C PHE A 493 7.85 15.21 -27.92
N ALA A 494 8.11 14.47 -26.84
CA ALA A 494 9.00 14.89 -25.77
C ALA A 494 9.44 13.70 -24.92
N LYS A 495 10.63 13.78 -24.35
CA LYS A 495 11.07 12.90 -23.27
C LYS A 495 10.46 13.38 -21.95
N PRO A 496 10.32 12.48 -20.93
CA PRO A 496 10.00 12.92 -19.59
C PRO A 496 11.04 13.93 -19.09
N VAL A 497 10.58 15.08 -18.61
CA VAL A 497 11.41 16.13 -18.02
C VAL A 497 10.90 16.50 -16.63
N PRO A 498 11.70 17.13 -15.76
CA PRO A 498 11.22 17.61 -14.46
C PRO A 498 9.93 18.40 -14.58
N ILE A 499 9.00 18.25 -13.61
CA ILE A 499 7.69 18.91 -13.65
C ILE A 499 7.81 20.41 -13.87
N ALA A 500 8.77 21.07 -13.21
CA ALA A 500 8.98 22.51 -13.35
C ALA A 500 9.33 22.92 -14.79
N GLU A 501 10.02 22.07 -15.54
CA GLU A 501 10.35 22.29 -16.94
C GLU A 501 9.14 22.02 -17.86
N ALA A 502 8.37 20.95 -17.57
CA ALA A 502 7.22 20.56 -18.40
C ALA A 502 6.00 21.46 -18.21
N LEU A 503 5.72 21.88 -16.97
CA LEU A 503 4.47 22.52 -16.55
C LEU A 503 4.68 23.97 -16.03
N GLY A 504 5.91 24.47 -16.03
CA GLY A 504 6.29 25.78 -15.48
C GLY A 504 6.66 25.77 -14.01
N ASP A 505 7.57 26.66 -13.60
CA ASP A 505 7.93 26.83 -12.20
C ASP A 505 6.92 27.79 -11.53
N PRO A 506 6.30 27.39 -10.40
CA PRO A 506 5.39 28.26 -9.66
C PRO A 506 6.03 29.56 -9.12
N ARG A 507 7.37 29.66 -9.17
CA ARG A 507 8.12 30.84 -8.72
C ARG A 507 8.34 31.88 -9.83
N SER A 508 8.13 31.51 -11.10
CA SER A 508 8.30 32.44 -12.23
C SER A 508 7.10 33.36 -12.46
N ASP A 509 5.92 33.00 -11.94
CA ASP A 509 4.70 33.80 -12.15
C ASP A 509 4.50 34.94 -11.11
N VAL A 510 5.44 35.10 -10.15
CA VAL A 510 5.34 36.14 -9.11
C VAL A 510 6.18 37.40 -9.42
N GLU A 511 7.06 37.36 -10.45
CA GLU A 511 7.96 38.50 -10.74
C GLU A 511 7.51 39.44 -11.88
N ASP A 512 6.36 39.22 -12.52
CA ASP A 512 5.89 40.09 -13.61
C ASP A 512 4.62 40.91 -13.29
N ASP A 513 4.45 41.35 -12.05
CA ASP A 513 3.43 42.37 -11.74
C ASP A 513 4.09 43.61 -11.16
N GLY A 514 4.44 44.49 -12.05
CA GLY A 514 4.67 45.88 -11.65
C GLY A 514 6.03 46.51 -11.97
N ARG A 515 6.28 46.86 -13.24
CA ARG A 515 6.95 48.10 -13.63
C ARG A 515 6.77 48.36 -15.14
N THR A 516 5.72 49.06 -15.49
CA THR A 516 5.81 50.02 -16.60
C THR A 516 5.01 51.26 -16.21
N GLU A 517 5.72 52.34 -16.25
CA GLU A 517 5.28 53.74 -16.14
C GLU A 517 4.17 54.07 -17.12
#